data_7e54f6b7bd5ec9e4ae72bb163abd3c8e
#
_entry.id   7e54f6b7bd5ec9e4ae72bb163abd3c8e
#
_cell.length_a   1.000
_cell.length_b   1.000
_cell.length_c   1.000
_cell.angle_alpha   90.00
_cell.angle_beta   90.00
_cell.angle_gamma   90.00
#
_symmetry.space_group_name_H-M   'P 1'
#
loop_
_entity.id
_entity.type
_entity.pdbx_description
1 polymer ?
#
loop_
_entity_poly.entity_id
_entity_poly.type
_entity_poly.pdbx_seq_one_letter_code
_entity_poly.pdbx_strand_id
1 'polypeptide(L)'
;ERLYQSAKRFELSIDGLQDAFIKDKVIDIMNMYMNHYNISYTLNKNCASIICPPDIFSKLLHTIATRNIDILSAGYKSKMINKARIS
;
A
#
# COMPACT_ATOMS: atom_id res chain seq x y z
N GLU A 1 19.64 13.02 5.49
CA GLU A 1 18.93 12.89 6.09
C GLU A 1 17.66 12.60 5.69
N ARG A 2 17.13 13.14 4.89
CA ARG A 2 15.94 12.83 4.52
C ARG A 2 15.90 11.75 3.61
N LEU A 3 16.96 11.16 3.19
CA LEU A 3 16.95 10.10 2.26
C LEU A 3 16.24 8.89 2.68
N TYR A 4 16.34 8.56 3.95
CA TYR A 4 15.67 7.37 4.39
C TYR A 4 14.18 7.58 4.49
N GLN A 5 13.75 8.84 4.28
CA GLN A 5 12.35 9.10 4.30
C GLN A 5 11.79 9.08 2.90
N SER A 6 12.56 8.73 1.92
CA SER A 6 12.08 8.73 0.57
C SER A 6 10.93 7.78 0.38
N ALA A 7 9.97 8.20 -0.38
CA ALA A 7 8.82 7.36 -0.68
C ALA A 7 9.24 6.20 -1.55
N LYS A 8 8.62 5.04 -1.30
CA LYS A 8 8.84 3.85 -2.07
C LYS A 8 7.51 3.38 -2.59
N ARG A 9 7.56 2.55 -3.61
CA ARG A 9 6.34 2.01 -4.19
C ARG A 9 6.08 0.65 -3.60
N PHE A 10 4.93 0.49 -2.99
CA PHE A 10 4.54 -0.77 -2.40
C PHE A 10 3.33 -1.33 -3.11
N GLU A 11 3.22 -2.65 -3.15
CA GLU A 11 2.07 -3.32 -3.73
C GLU A 11 1.37 -4.09 -2.63
N LEU A 12 0.07 -4.00 -2.61
CA LEU A 12 -0.72 -4.61 -1.56
C LEU A 12 -1.88 -5.35 -2.21
N SER A 13 -1.96 -6.66 -2.02
CA SER A 13 -3.08 -7.45 -2.53
C SER A 13 -4.08 -7.63 -1.41
N ILE A 14 -5.32 -7.29 -1.67
CA ILE A 14 -6.37 -7.31 -0.66
C ILE A 14 -7.49 -8.22 -1.13
N ASP A 15 -7.91 -9.12 -0.24
CA ASP A 15 -8.98 -10.02 -0.54
C ASP A 15 -10.29 -9.26 -0.62
N GLY A 16 -11.04 -9.47 -1.67
CA GLY A 16 -12.33 -8.83 -1.82
C GLY A 16 -12.29 -7.38 -2.22
N LEU A 17 -11.18 -6.91 -2.74
CA LEU A 17 -11.05 -5.50 -3.10
C LEU A 17 -12.06 -5.09 -4.17
N GLN A 18 -12.56 -6.04 -4.96
CA GLN A 18 -13.54 -5.72 -5.97
C GLN A 18 -14.93 -5.52 -5.37
N ASP A 19 -15.14 -6.00 -4.14
CA ASP A 19 -16.39 -5.81 -3.45
C ASP A 19 -16.47 -4.34 -3.02
N ALA A 20 -17.55 -3.66 -3.36
CA ALA A 20 -17.68 -2.25 -3.06
C ALA A 20 -17.55 -1.95 -1.56
N PHE A 21 -18.03 -2.84 -0.72
CA PHE A 21 -17.94 -2.63 0.72
C PHE A 21 -16.49 -2.62 1.21
N ILE A 22 -15.70 -3.58 0.75
CA ILE A 22 -14.29 -3.64 1.11
C ILE A 22 -13.54 -2.48 0.47
N LYS A 23 -13.85 -2.20 -0.78
CA LYS A 23 -13.18 -1.12 -1.48
C LYS A 23 -13.42 0.21 -0.80
N ASP A 24 -14.64 0.46 -0.33
CA ASP A 24 -14.94 1.70 0.35
C ASP A 24 -14.16 1.82 1.65
N LYS A 25 -13.98 0.73 2.38
CA LYS A 25 -13.20 0.76 3.60
C LYS A 25 -11.75 1.11 3.30
N VAL A 26 -11.20 0.51 2.25
CA VAL A 26 -9.82 0.76 1.87
C VAL A 26 -9.66 2.21 1.45
N ILE A 27 -10.60 2.74 0.67
CA ILE A 27 -10.53 4.12 0.23
C ILE A 27 -10.58 5.08 1.43
N ASP A 28 -11.42 4.78 2.42
CA ASP A 28 -11.49 5.61 3.61
C ASP A 28 -10.17 5.64 4.35
N ILE A 29 -9.53 4.49 4.48
CA ILE A 29 -8.23 4.41 5.14
C ILE A 29 -7.19 5.17 4.36
N MET A 30 -7.16 5.01 3.05
CA MET A 30 -6.19 5.70 2.22
C MET A 30 -6.36 7.21 2.29
N ASN A 31 -7.61 7.67 2.27
CA ASN A 31 -7.87 9.09 2.35
C ASN A 31 -7.48 9.66 3.71
N MET A 32 -7.69 8.91 4.77
CA MET A 32 -7.29 9.33 6.09
C MET A 32 -5.77 9.51 6.13
N TYR A 33 -5.04 8.57 5.54
CA TYR A 33 -3.60 8.66 5.52
C TYR A 33 -3.11 9.79 4.61
N MET A 34 -3.81 10.04 3.51
CA MET A 34 -3.43 11.14 2.63
C MET A 34 -3.61 12.49 3.32
N ASN A 35 -4.53 12.59 4.25
CA ASN A 35 -4.73 13.83 4.98
C ASN A 35 -3.66 14.08 6.01
N HIS A 36 -3.03 13.02 6.52
CA HIS A 36 -2.02 13.17 7.55
C HIS A 36 -0.59 13.01 7.05
N TYR A 37 -0.42 12.35 5.93
CA TYR A 37 0.91 12.06 5.41
C TYR A 37 0.94 12.31 3.91
N ASN A 38 2.12 12.50 3.40
CA ASN A 38 2.26 12.77 1.97
C ASN A 38 2.39 11.44 1.23
N ILE A 39 1.27 10.82 0.93
CA ILE A 39 1.27 9.56 0.20
C ILE A 39 0.36 9.66 -1.01
N SER A 40 0.52 8.72 -1.92
CA SER A 40 -0.42 8.61 -3.03
C SER A 40 -0.71 7.13 -3.26
N TYR A 41 -1.82 6.84 -3.88
CA TYR A 41 -2.19 5.46 -4.11
C TYR A 41 -3.04 5.32 -5.37
N THR A 42 -3.06 4.09 -5.88
CA THR A 42 -3.88 3.74 -7.03
C THR A 42 -4.47 2.38 -6.75
N LEU A 43 -5.75 2.20 -7.00
CA LEU A 43 -6.39 0.92 -6.81
C LEU A 43 -6.58 0.23 -8.15
N ASN A 44 -6.28 -1.07 -8.16
CA ASN A 44 -6.55 -1.92 -9.31
C ASN A 44 -7.59 -2.92 -8.89
N LYS A 45 -7.81 -3.95 -9.67
CA LYS A 45 -8.86 -4.91 -9.36
C LYS A 45 -8.68 -5.61 -8.02
N ASN A 46 -7.50 -6.12 -7.79
CA ASN A 46 -7.25 -6.87 -6.56
C ASN A 46 -6.12 -6.31 -5.73
N CYS A 47 -5.51 -5.25 -6.18
CA CYS A 47 -4.36 -4.74 -5.45
C CYS A 47 -4.32 -3.23 -5.44
N ALA A 48 -3.56 -2.70 -4.53
CA ALA A 48 -3.36 -1.28 -4.41
C ALA A 48 -1.87 -1.00 -4.52
N SER A 49 -1.54 0.04 -5.27
CA SER A 49 -0.16 0.50 -5.35
C SER A 49 -0.07 1.77 -4.53
N ILE A 50 0.85 1.83 -3.62
CA ILE A 50 0.96 2.94 -2.69
C ILE A 50 2.39 3.48 -2.72
N ILE A 51 2.50 4.78 -2.79
CA ILE A 51 3.81 5.42 -2.75
C ILE A 51 3.88 6.20 -1.46
N CYS A 52 4.73 5.77 -0.56
CA CYS A 52 4.85 6.38 0.76
C CYS A 52 6.15 5.94 1.43
N PRO A 53 6.56 6.60 2.50
CA PRO A 53 7.71 6.15 3.26
C PRO A 53 7.44 4.79 3.89
N PRO A 54 8.47 3.96 4.06
CA PRO A 54 8.26 2.59 4.59
C PRO A 54 7.59 2.52 5.96
N ASP A 55 7.89 3.44 6.84
CA ASP A 55 7.28 3.42 8.16
C ASP A 55 5.78 3.73 8.08
N ILE A 56 5.38 4.57 7.13
CA ILE A 56 3.97 4.87 6.94
C ILE A 56 3.27 3.65 6.36
N PHE A 57 3.94 2.92 5.49
CA PHE A 57 3.36 1.70 4.93
C PHE A 57 3.08 0.67 6.02
N SER A 58 3.97 0.54 7.00
CA SER A 58 3.76 -0.37 8.11
C SER A 58 2.52 0.02 8.93
N LYS A 59 2.35 1.32 9.15
CA LYS A 59 1.18 1.79 9.89
C LYS A 59 -0.09 1.52 9.08
N LEU A 60 -0.01 1.72 7.78
CA LEU A 60 -1.15 1.50 6.91
C LEU A 60 -1.57 0.05 6.94
N LEU A 61 -0.61 -0.88 6.88
CA LEU A 61 -0.93 -2.30 6.92
C LEU A 61 -1.61 -2.66 8.23
N HIS A 62 -1.13 -2.11 9.33
CA HIS A 62 -1.72 -2.37 10.62
C HIS A 62 -3.16 -1.87 10.68
N THR A 63 -3.40 -0.68 10.16
CA THR A 63 -4.74 -0.12 10.14
C THR A 63 -5.68 -0.97 9.31
N ILE A 64 -5.23 -1.42 8.15
CA ILE A 64 -6.05 -2.26 7.29
C ILE A 64 -6.40 -3.56 8.01
N ALA A 65 -5.42 -4.16 8.66
CA ALA A 65 -5.65 -5.41 9.38
C ALA A 65 -6.65 -5.22 10.53
N THR A 66 -6.58 -4.10 11.22
CA THR A 66 -7.49 -3.87 12.34
C THR A 66 -8.93 -3.60 11.90
N ARG A 67 -9.13 -3.35 10.61
CA ARG A 67 -10.48 -3.15 10.09
C ARG A 67 -11.07 -4.42 9.52
N ASN A 68 -10.47 -5.55 9.82
CA ASN A 68 -10.94 -6.84 9.35
C ASN A 68 -10.90 -6.99 7.84
N ILE A 69 -9.92 -6.40 7.24
CA ILE A 69 -9.69 -6.53 5.81
C ILE A 69 -8.51 -7.48 5.65
N ASP A 70 -8.69 -8.53 4.88
CA ASP A 70 -7.65 -9.55 4.71
C ASP A 70 -6.63 -9.11 3.68
N ILE A 71 -5.38 -9.12 4.08
CA ILE A 71 -4.28 -8.79 3.19
C ILE A 71 -3.69 -10.10 2.69
N LEU A 72 -3.73 -10.29 1.38
CA LEU A 72 -3.20 -11.52 0.79
C LEU A 72 -1.70 -11.44 0.62
N SER A 73 -1.18 -10.29 0.27
CA SER A 73 0.26 -10.11 0.18
C SER A 73 0.58 -8.63 0.22
N ALA A 74 1.76 -8.31 0.69
CA ALA A 74 2.21 -6.93 0.74
C ALA A 74 3.70 -6.93 0.50
N GLY A 75 4.18 -6.00 -0.27
CA GLY A 75 5.60 -5.97 -0.55
C GLY A 75 6.06 -4.69 -1.17
N TYR A 76 7.36 -4.54 -1.16
CA TYR A 76 8.03 -3.41 -1.71
C TYR A 76 8.38 -3.71 -3.16
N LYS A 77 8.02 -2.83 -4.06
CA LYS A 77 8.31 -3.02 -5.44
C LYS A 77 9.49 -2.16 -5.80
N SER A 78 10.56 -2.83 -6.22
CA SER A 78 11.78 -2.13 -6.57
C SER A 78 12.01 -2.23 -8.05
N LYS A 79 12.50 -1.20 -8.64
CA LYS A 79 12.83 -1.25 -9.99
C LYS A 79 13.96 -2.10 -10.26
N MET A 80 14.78 -2.31 -9.28
CA MET A 80 15.92 -3.11 -9.47
C MET A 80 15.63 -4.49 -9.70
N ILE A 81 14.51 -4.91 -9.32
CA ILE A 81 14.15 -6.25 -9.50
C ILE A 81 14.29 -6.72 -10.85
N ASN A 82 14.22 -5.81 -11.70
CA ASN A 82 14.39 -6.24 -12.96
C ASN A 82 15.58 -6.87 -13.26
N LYS A 83 16.42 -6.63 -12.67
CA LYS A 83 17.54 -7.17 -12.92
C LYS A 83 17.75 -8.28 -12.43
N ALA A 84 17.26 -8.42 -12.05
CA ALA A 84 17.55 -9.48 -11.47
C ALA A 84 17.48 -10.58 -12.10
N ARG A 85 17.30 -10.48 -12.63
CA ARG A 85 17.26 -11.22 -12.94
C ARG A 85 17.95 -11.87 -13.04
N ILE A 86 18.21 -11.55 -13.06
CA ILE A 86 18.85 -11.93 -12.96
C ILE A 86 19.20 -12.54 -12.61
N SER A 87 19.17 -12.50 -12.67
CA SER A 87 19.47 -12.87 -12.26
C SER A 87 19.53 -13.05 -11.89
#